data_b51a84fd3c59962c184504c4476b20a8
#
_entry.id   b51a84fd3c59962c184504c4476b20a8
#
_cell.length_a   1.000
_cell.length_b   1.000
_cell.length_c   1.000
_cell.angle_alpha   90.00
_cell.angle_beta   90.00
_cell.angle_gamma   90.00
#
_symmetry.space_group_name_H-M   'P 1'
#
loop_
_entity.id
_entity.type
_entity.pdbx_description
1 polymer ?
#
loop_
_entity_poly.entity_id
_entity_poly.type
_entity_poly.pdbx_seq_one_letter_code
_entity_poly.pdbx_strand_id
1 'polypeptide(L)'
;YGSESVGLNVSIPIFNRMATRNNVRSARIAIRNQELALTEARQALRKEIEQSYYNAGAAYQKYLSASRSLEAAREAFRYEEEKSAAGRSTIFDYNDAKTRMERSESELVQAKFEFIFRRKILDFYAGEPLGFEKY
;
A
#
# COMPACT_ATOMS: atom_id res chain seq x y z
N TYR A 1 57.71 25.52 58.92
CA TYR A 1 56.66 24.52 59.07
C TYR A 1 55.84 24.46 57.76
N GLY A 2 56.39 23.79 56.76
CA GLY A 2 55.67 23.49 55.56
C GLY A 2 55.80 21.99 55.27
N SER A 3 54.90 21.17 55.81
CA SER A 3 54.73 19.81 55.28
C SER A 3 53.81 19.87 54.08
N GLU A 4 54.37 20.17 52.94
CA GLU A 4 53.70 19.95 51.68
C GLU A 4 53.80 18.49 51.42
N SER A 5 52.69 17.76 51.75
CA SER A 5 52.48 16.42 51.29
C SER A 5 51.91 16.51 49.88
N VAL A 6 52.78 16.45 48.89
CA VAL A 6 52.30 16.23 47.50
C VAL A 6 51.88 14.79 47.41
N GLY A 7 50.61 14.54 47.72
CA GLY A 7 49.96 13.27 47.46
C GLY A 7 49.65 13.15 45.98
N LEU A 8 50.49 12.49 45.22
CA LEU A 8 50.13 12.03 43.89
C LEU A 8 49.05 10.96 44.04
N ASN A 9 47.79 11.38 43.95
CA ASN A 9 46.67 10.47 43.85
C ASN A 9 46.63 9.97 42.42
N VAL A 10 47.42 8.94 42.13
CA VAL A 10 47.25 8.18 40.86
C VAL A 10 46.12 7.18 41.11
N SER A 11 44.91 7.66 41.01
CA SER A 11 43.76 6.75 40.87
C SER A 11 43.80 6.23 39.45
N ILE A 12 44.42 5.06 39.28
CA ILE A 12 44.27 4.31 38.02
C ILE A 12 42.83 3.82 38.00
N PRO A 13 41.98 4.29 37.06
CA PRO A 13 40.57 3.87 37.05
C PRO A 13 40.47 2.50 36.42
N ILE A 14 40.84 1.44 37.16
CA ILE A 14 40.64 0.06 36.75
C ILE A 14 39.16 -0.18 36.54
N PHE A 15 38.30 0.42 37.36
CA PHE A 15 36.84 0.38 37.21
C PHE A 15 36.35 1.15 35.98
N ASN A 16 36.98 2.27 35.60
CA ASN A 16 36.63 2.98 34.37
C ASN A 16 36.99 2.20 33.12
N ARG A 17 38.04 1.38 33.16
CA ARG A 17 38.43 0.53 32.05
C ARG A 17 37.39 -0.60 31.81
N MET A 18 36.87 -1.18 32.88
CA MET A 18 35.77 -2.15 32.78
C MET A 18 34.45 -1.50 32.36
N ALA A 19 34.13 -0.32 32.90
CA ALA A 19 32.95 0.45 32.52
C ALA A 19 33.04 0.87 31.05
N THR A 20 34.20 1.32 30.56
CA THR A 20 34.40 1.64 29.14
C THR A 20 34.26 0.41 28.26
N ARG A 21 34.80 -0.73 28.70
CA ARG A 21 34.71 -1.99 28.00
C ARG A 21 33.25 -2.46 27.89
N ASN A 22 32.49 -2.34 28.96
CA ASN A 22 31.06 -2.65 29.00
C ASN A 22 30.25 -1.67 28.14
N ASN A 23 30.61 -0.38 28.13
CA ASN A 23 29.94 0.61 27.29
C ASN A 23 30.18 0.34 25.80
N VAL A 24 31.43 -0.04 25.42
CA VAL A 24 31.75 -0.45 24.05
C VAL A 24 30.97 -1.71 23.66
N ARG A 25 30.89 -2.67 24.55
CA ARG A 25 30.11 -3.91 24.32
C ARG A 25 28.62 -3.59 24.16
N SER A 26 28.06 -2.74 25.02
CA SER A 26 26.65 -2.31 24.93
C SER A 26 26.40 -1.52 23.63
N ALA A 27 27.32 -0.66 23.22
CA ALA A 27 27.23 0.07 21.97
C ALA A 27 27.26 -0.87 20.76
N ARG A 28 28.10 -1.89 20.77
CA ARG A 28 28.14 -2.91 19.69
C ARG A 28 26.84 -3.69 19.61
N ILE A 29 26.26 -4.06 20.76
CA ILE A 29 24.97 -4.74 20.81
C ILE A 29 23.87 -3.83 20.29
N ALA A 30 23.86 -2.56 20.67
CA ALA A 30 22.89 -1.57 20.18
C ALA A 30 22.99 -1.37 18.66
N ILE A 31 24.20 -1.30 18.10
CA ILE A 31 24.43 -1.22 16.64
C ILE A 31 23.89 -2.48 15.97
N ARG A 32 24.18 -3.65 16.51
CA ARG A 32 23.70 -4.92 15.95
C ARG A 32 22.17 -5.01 16.00
N ASN A 33 21.55 -4.56 17.09
CA ASN A 33 20.10 -4.51 17.22
C ASN A 33 19.49 -3.52 16.20
N GLN A 34 20.13 -2.39 15.95
CA GLN A 34 19.69 -1.44 14.92
C GLN A 34 19.85 -2.00 13.50
N GLU A 35 20.92 -2.74 13.22
CA GLU A 35 21.10 -3.42 11.94
C GLU A 35 20.02 -4.48 11.70
N LEU A 36 19.69 -5.25 12.75
CA LEU A 36 18.59 -6.21 12.69
C LEU A 36 17.24 -5.51 12.47
N ALA A 37 16.98 -4.43 13.20
CA ALA A 37 15.76 -3.65 13.04
C ALA A 37 15.65 -3.05 11.63
N LEU A 38 16.76 -2.58 11.07
CA LEU A 38 16.81 -2.09 9.69
C LEU A 38 16.51 -3.20 8.69
N THR A 39 17.07 -4.38 8.89
CA THR A 39 16.81 -5.55 8.05
C THR A 39 15.34 -5.95 8.11
N GLU A 40 14.75 -6.00 9.30
CA GLU A 40 13.33 -6.27 9.49
C GLU A 40 12.45 -5.22 8.82
N ALA A 41 12.82 -3.92 8.96
CA ALA A 41 12.10 -2.83 8.32
C ALA A 41 12.15 -2.93 6.79
N ARG A 42 13.31 -3.29 6.23
CA ARG A 42 13.45 -3.52 4.78
C ARG A 42 12.62 -4.70 4.30
N GLN A 43 12.59 -5.79 5.06
CA GLN A 43 11.77 -6.95 4.73
C GLN A 43 10.27 -6.62 4.80
N ALA A 44 9.84 -5.87 5.82
CA ALA A 44 8.46 -5.42 5.95
C ALA A 44 8.06 -4.50 4.80
N LEU A 45 8.92 -3.56 4.41
CA LEU A 45 8.69 -2.66 3.28
C LEU A 45 8.60 -3.44 1.97
N ARG A 46 9.50 -4.39 1.75
CA ARG A 46 9.47 -5.26 0.57
C ARG A 46 8.16 -6.03 0.48
N LYS A 47 7.70 -6.57 1.59
CA LYS A 47 6.42 -7.29 1.67
C LYS A 47 5.24 -6.35 1.35
N GLU A 48 5.24 -5.13 1.87
CA GLU A 48 4.23 -4.12 1.56
C GLU A 48 4.21 -3.75 0.07
N ILE A 49 5.38 -3.60 -0.55
CA ILE A 49 5.50 -3.32 -1.99
C ILE A 49 4.96 -4.48 -2.81
N GLU A 50 5.32 -5.71 -2.47
CA GLU A 50 4.80 -6.90 -3.13
C GLU A 50 3.29 -6.99 -3.00
N GLN A 51 2.74 -6.73 -1.81
CA GLN A 51 1.31 -6.72 -1.56
C GLN A 51 0.60 -5.63 -2.37
N SER A 52 1.19 -4.44 -2.45
CA SER A 52 0.66 -3.33 -3.25
C SER A 52 0.63 -3.67 -4.75
N TYR A 53 1.65 -4.36 -5.23
CA TYR A 53 1.70 -4.85 -6.60
C TYR A 53 0.57 -5.85 -6.89
N TYR A 54 0.38 -6.83 -6.02
CA TYR A 54 -0.71 -7.80 -6.16
C TYR A 54 -2.07 -7.15 -6.07
N ASN A 55 -2.25 -6.20 -5.16
CA ASN A 55 -3.51 -5.46 -5.01
C ASN A 55 -3.83 -4.65 -6.27
N ALA A 56 -2.84 -3.99 -6.85
CA ALA A 56 -3.01 -3.24 -8.10
C ALA A 56 -3.37 -4.17 -9.27
N GLY A 57 -2.72 -5.33 -9.36
CA GLY A 57 -3.03 -6.34 -10.38
C GLY A 57 -4.44 -6.89 -10.24
N ALA A 58 -4.88 -7.21 -9.02
CA ALA A 58 -6.24 -7.67 -8.74
C ALA A 58 -7.28 -6.59 -9.06
N ALA A 59 -7.01 -5.34 -8.71
CA ALA A 59 -7.88 -4.22 -9.01
C ALA A 59 -8.00 -3.98 -10.53
N TYR A 60 -6.92 -4.16 -11.26
CA TYR A 60 -6.92 -4.09 -12.72
C TYR A 60 -7.80 -5.18 -13.34
N GLN A 61 -7.68 -6.43 -12.89
CA GLN A 61 -8.52 -7.53 -13.38
C GLN A 61 -10.00 -7.29 -13.06
N LYS A 62 -10.30 -6.76 -11.90
CA LYS A 62 -11.65 -6.38 -11.51
C LYS A 62 -12.21 -5.28 -12.41
N TYR A 63 -11.39 -4.28 -12.74
CA TYR A 63 -11.74 -3.23 -13.69
C TYR A 63 -12.07 -3.80 -15.08
N LEU A 64 -11.25 -4.70 -15.59
CA LEU A 64 -11.50 -5.35 -16.87
C LEU A 64 -12.79 -6.17 -16.85
N SER A 65 -13.04 -6.93 -15.79
CA SER A 65 -14.27 -7.71 -15.62
C SER A 65 -15.50 -6.81 -15.55
N ALA A 66 -15.43 -5.71 -14.82
CA ALA A 66 -16.50 -4.72 -14.71
C ALA A 66 -16.78 -4.06 -16.06
N SER A 67 -15.75 -3.79 -16.85
CA SER A 67 -15.89 -3.26 -18.21
C SER A 67 -16.62 -4.23 -19.13
N ARG A 68 -16.29 -5.51 -19.08
CA ARG A 68 -16.97 -6.55 -19.86
C ARG A 68 -18.43 -6.73 -19.41
N SER A 69 -18.68 -6.69 -18.11
CA SER A 69 -20.04 -6.79 -17.54
C SER A 69 -20.91 -5.62 -17.98
N LEU A 70 -20.35 -4.39 -18.02
CA LEU A 70 -21.07 -3.24 -18.51
C LEU A 70 -21.41 -3.37 -20.01
N GLU A 71 -20.47 -3.82 -20.81
CA GLU A 71 -20.69 -4.05 -22.24
C GLU A 71 -21.82 -5.03 -22.46
N ALA A 72 -21.83 -6.15 -21.75
CA ALA A 72 -22.90 -7.15 -21.80
C ALA A 72 -24.25 -6.57 -21.34
N ALA A 73 -24.27 -5.78 -20.27
CA ALA A 73 -25.47 -5.15 -19.74
C ALA A 73 -26.03 -4.09 -20.71
N ARG A 74 -25.18 -3.33 -21.38
CA ARG A 74 -25.59 -2.38 -22.43
C ARG A 74 -26.22 -3.10 -23.62
N GLU A 75 -25.64 -4.19 -24.06
CA GLU A 75 -26.21 -5.02 -25.14
C GLU A 75 -27.57 -5.60 -24.75
N ALA A 76 -27.68 -6.09 -23.52
CA ALA A 76 -28.96 -6.61 -23.01
C ALA A 76 -30.02 -5.51 -22.93
N PHE A 77 -29.65 -4.32 -22.48
CA PHE A 77 -30.55 -3.18 -22.41
C PHE A 77 -30.99 -2.74 -23.82
N ARG A 78 -30.04 -2.64 -24.75
CA ARG A 78 -30.35 -2.31 -26.14
C ARG A 78 -31.37 -3.31 -26.77
N TYR A 79 -31.18 -4.57 -26.49
CA TYR A 79 -32.13 -5.61 -26.94
C TYR A 79 -33.51 -5.41 -26.32
N GLU A 80 -33.62 -5.10 -25.04
CA GLU A 80 -34.90 -4.80 -24.39
C GLU A 80 -35.54 -3.51 -24.91
N GLU A 81 -34.75 -2.48 -25.26
CA GLU A 81 -35.26 -1.27 -25.93
C GLU A 81 -35.88 -1.59 -27.28
N GLU A 82 -35.22 -2.41 -28.09
CA GLU A 82 -35.76 -2.84 -29.39
C GLU A 82 -37.03 -3.66 -29.22
N LYS A 83 -37.08 -4.58 -28.24
CA LYS A 83 -38.28 -5.35 -27.91
C LYS A 83 -39.42 -4.46 -27.42
N SER A 84 -39.10 -3.47 -26.59
CA SER A 84 -40.07 -2.50 -26.09
C SER A 84 -40.67 -1.66 -27.22
N ALA A 85 -39.82 -1.19 -28.13
CA ALA A 85 -40.31 -0.47 -29.34
C ALA A 85 -41.18 -1.30 -30.23
N ALA A 86 -40.98 -2.62 -30.26
CA ALA A 86 -41.85 -3.58 -31.01
C ALA A 86 -43.08 -4.07 -30.23
N GLY A 87 -43.28 -3.55 -29.00
CA GLY A 87 -44.41 -3.94 -28.15
C GLY A 87 -44.29 -5.35 -27.54
N ARG A 88 -43.07 -5.94 -27.52
CA ARG A 88 -42.80 -7.30 -27.07
C ARG A 88 -42.19 -7.39 -25.68
N SER A 89 -41.85 -6.24 -25.07
CA SER A 89 -41.24 -6.19 -23.75
C SER A 89 -42.25 -5.72 -22.71
N THR A 90 -42.14 -6.21 -21.48
CA THR A 90 -42.86 -5.72 -20.33
C THR A 90 -42.10 -4.51 -19.71
N ILE A 91 -42.86 -3.65 -19.01
CA ILE A 91 -42.22 -2.57 -18.23
C ILE A 91 -41.24 -3.10 -17.19
N PHE A 92 -41.57 -4.25 -16.60
CA PHE A 92 -40.70 -4.92 -15.64
C PHE A 92 -39.37 -5.33 -16.28
N ASP A 93 -39.41 -6.01 -17.42
CA ASP A 93 -38.18 -6.46 -18.11
C ASP A 93 -37.34 -5.30 -18.60
N TYR A 94 -37.97 -4.24 -19.10
CA TYR A 94 -37.27 -3.02 -19.52
C TYR A 94 -36.56 -2.35 -18.35
N ASN A 95 -37.26 -2.15 -17.24
CA ASN A 95 -36.69 -1.52 -16.05
C ASN A 95 -35.63 -2.38 -15.39
N ASP A 96 -35.77 -3.70 -15.39
CA ASP A 96 -34.79 -4.65 -14.89
C ASP A 96 -33.47 -4.54 -15.68
N ALA A 97 -33.56 -4.57 -17.00
CA ALA A 97 -32.37 -4.41 -17.87
C ALA A 97 -31.70 -3.06 -17.71
N LYS A 98 -32.47 -1.97 -17.59
CA LYS A 98 -31.98 -0.64 -17.33
C LYS A 98 -31.26 -0.54 -15.99
N THR A 99 -31.86 -1.09 -14.94
CA THR A 99 -31.27 -1.11 -13.59
C THR A 99 -29.97 -1.91 -13.56
N ARG A 100 -29.91 -3.04 -14.23
CA ARG A 100 -28.68 -3.84 -14.35
C ARG A 100 -27.57 -3.10 -15.07
N MET A 101 -27.91 -2.37 -16.13
CA MET A 101 -26.94 -1.54 -16.85
C MET A 101 -26.41 -0.42 -15.96
N GLU A 102 -27.28 0.31 -15.28
CA GLU A 102 -26.91 1.39 -14.37
C GLU A 102 -26.04 0.89 -13.21
N ARG A 103 -26.36 -0.29 -12.66
CA ARG A 103 -25.54 -0.94 -11.64
C ARG A 103 -24.16 -1.28 -12.18
N SER A 104 -24.07 -1.84 -13.37
CA SER A 104 -22.81 -2.17 -14.01
C SER A 104 -21.97 -0.92 -14.31
N GLU A 105 -22.60 0.20 -14.67
CA GLU A 105 -21.92 1.49 -14.81
C GLU A 105 -21.32 1.97 -13.50
N SER A 106 -22.06 1.89 -12.40
CA SER A 106 -21.58 2.23 -11.06
C SER A 106 -20.42 1.33 -10.61
N GLU A 107 -20.55 0.03 -10.85
CA GLU A 107 -19.50 -0.95 -10.53
C GLU A 107 -18.21 -0.68 -11.33
N LEU A 108 -18.34 -0.31 -12.60
CA LEU A 108 -17.19 0.07 -13.42
C LEU A 108 -16.48 1.30 -12.88
N VAL A 109 -17.23 2.33 -12.52
CA VAL A 109 -16.67 3.56 -11.94
C VAL A 109 -15.93 3.25 -10.64
N GLN A 110 -16.53 2.45 -9.75
CA GLN A 110 -15.89 2.04 -8.50
C GLN A 110 -14.63 1.22 -8.75
N ALA A 111 -14.67 0.28 -9.67
CA ALA A 111 -13.52 -0.56 -10.01
C ALA A 111 -12.40 0.27 -10.65
N LYS A 112 -12.73 1.25 -11.47
CA LYS A 112 -11.78 2.16 -12.08
C LYS A 112 -11.06 3.00 -11.02
N PHE A 113 -11.80 3.62 -10.09
CA PHE A 113 -11.21 4.42 -9.01
C PHE A 113 -10.40 3.56 -8.06
N GLU A 114 -10.84 2.35 -7.74
CA GLU A 114 -10.06 1.41 -6.93
C GLU A 114 -8.73 1.07 -7.61
N PHE A 115 -8.75 0.79 -8.90
CA PHE A 115 -7.52 0.54 -9.66
C PHE A 115 -6.60 1.74 -9.67
N ILE A 116 -7.11 2.95 -9.92
CA ILE A 116 -6.33 4.19 -9.91
C ILE A 116 -5.70 4.39 -8.52
N PHE A 117 -6.46 4.20 -7.45
CA PHE A 117 -5.98 4.32 -6.08
C PHE A 117 -4.86 3.32 -5.78
N ARG A 118 -5.05 2.05 -6.13
CA ARG A 118 -4.05 0.99 -5.93
C ARG A 118 -2.79 1.24 -6.76
N ARG A 119 -2.95 1.73 -7.97
CA ARG A 119 -1.83 2.11 -8.83
C ARG A 119 -1.05 3.30 -8.25
N LYS A 120 -1.74 4.27 -7.68
CA LYS A 120 -1.10 5.41 -7.02
C LYS A 120 -0.29 5.01 -5.79
N ILE A 121 -0.77 4.07 -4.99
CA ILE A 121 -0.01 3.49 -3.88
C ILE A 121 1.28 2.85 -4.40
N LEU A 122 1.20 2.09 -5.46
CA LEU A 122 2.36 1.44 -6.07
C LEU A 122 3.35 2.47 -6.62
N ASP A 123 2.87 3.52 -7.29
CA ASP A 123 3.68 4.62 -7.80
C ASP A 123 4.38 5.38 -6.65
N PHE A 124 3.69 5.56 -5.53
CA PHE A 124 4.28 6.15 -4.32
C PHE A 124 5.49 5.34 -3.82
N TYR A 125 5.39 4.03 -3.76
CA TYR A 125 6.51 3.16 -3.38
C TYR A 125 7.65 3.19 -4.41
N ALA A 126 7.34 3.45 -5.67
CA ALA A 126 8.33 3.61 -6.73
C ALA A 126 9.00 5.00 -6.72
N GLY A 127 8.57 5.93 -5.84
CA GLY A 127 9.09 7.28 -5.73
C GLY A 127 8.55 8.24 -6.80
N GLU A 128 7.51 7.88 -7.53
CA GLU A 128 6.88 8.75 -8.51
C GLU A 128 5.95 9.79 -7.85
N PRO A 129 5.85 11.02 -8.40
CA PRO A 129 4.95 12.02 -7.85
C PRO A 129 3.48 11.62 -8.03
N LEU A 130 2.67 11.92 -7.01
CA LEU A 130 1.23 11.66 -7.00
C LEU A 130 0.49 12.65 -7.92
N GLY A 131 0.63 12.49 -9.22
CA GLY A 131 -0.13 13.26 -10.21
C GLY A 131 -1.36 12.48 -10.69
N PHE A 132 -2.51 13.14 -10.77
CA PHE A 132 -3.74 12.55 -11.31
C PHE A 132 -3.90 12.77 -12.82
N GLU A 133 -2.94 13.43 -13.45
CA GLU A 133 -3.02 13.85 -14.85
C GLU A 133 -2.87 12.72 -15.89
N LYS A 134 -2.54 11.51 -15.45
CA LYS A 134 -2.27 10.38 -16.36
C LYS A 134 -3.48 9.43 -16.58
N TYR A 135 -4.64 9.75 -16.01
CA TYR A 135 -5.82 8.85 -16.03
C TYR A 135 -7.07 9.61 -16.48
#